data_2554266f5feb3f5fd05e8fb5b00e26d9
#
_entry.id   2554266f5feb3f5fd05e8fb5b00e26d9
#
_cell.length_a   1.000
_cell.length_b   1.000
_cell.length_c   1.000
_cell.angle_alpha   90.00
_cell.angle_beta   90.00
_cell.angle_gamma   90.00
#
_symmetry.space_group_name_H-M   'P 1'
#
loop_
_entity.id
_entity.type
_entity.pdbx_description
1 polymer ?
#
loop_
_entity_poly.entity_id
_entity_poly.type
_entity_poly.pdbx_seq_one_letter_code
_entity_poly.pdbx_strand_id
1 'polypeptide(L)'
;MPKLKETEFTERQDLFIYNLVRLGNNPTQSARLAGYNQPKQMAFDLTRNPKIITRIRQERHKIYQTDLAPLAVQTLKDIMRDTEAPASARVASARTCLELAGDIGKHSQANSKSDKSLADMSVDELASIIDKLDNEKLKLAKDVSPTIQDANK
;
A
#
# COMPACT_ATOMS: atom_id res chain seq x y z
N MET A 1 -36.28 -3.62 -2.13
CA MET A 1 -35.44 -2.70 -2.90
C MET A 1 -34.01 -2.79 -2.36
N PRO A 2 -33.00 -3.14 -3.13
CA PRO A 2 -31.62 -3.16 -2.66
C PRO A 2 -31.20 -1.74 -2.34
N LYS A 3 -30.77 -1.48 -1.08
CA LYS A 3 -30.13 -0.24 -0.69
C LYS A 3 -28.90 -0.04 -1.59
N LEU A 4 -28.92 1.00 -2.43
CA LEU A 4 -27.70 1.51 -3.06
C LEU A 4 -26.69 1.73 -1.94
N LYS A 5 -25.50 1.13 -2.06
CA LYS A 5 -24.37 1.45 -1.18
C LYS A 5 -24.18 2.96 -1.28
N GLU A 6 -24.42 3.69 -0.19
CA GLU A 6 -23.99 5.09 -0.07
C GLU A 6 -22.50 5.11 -0.41
N THR A 7 -22.19 5.66 -1.58
CA THR A 7 -20.80 5.86 -1.97
C THR A 7 -20.25 6.90 -1.01
N GLU A 8 -19.21 6.56 -0.27
CA GLU A 8 -18.53 7.44 0.72
C GLU A 8 -18.07 8.76 0.09
N PHE A 9 -18.02 8.82 -1.24
CA PHE A 9 -17.60 9.96 -2.06
C PHE A 9 -18.68 10.36 -3.04
N THR A 10 -18.71 11.65 -3.38
CA THR A 10 -19.58 12.16 -4.42
C THR A 10 -19.06 11.76 -5.81
N GLU A 11 -19.94 11.66 -6.81
CA GLU A 11 -19.55 11.36 -8.20
C GLU A 11 -18.42 12.26 -8.72
N ARG A 12 -18.46 13.56 -8.37
CA ARG A 12 -17.40 14.50 -8.74
C ARG A 12 -16.06 14.21 -8.07
N GLN A 13 -16.08 13.73 -6.81
CA GLN A 13 -14.87 13.31 -6.11
C GLN A 13 -14.29 12.04 -6.73
N ASP A 14 -15.13 11.09 -7.08
CA ASP A 14 -14.68 9.87 -7.76
C ASP A 14 -14.12 10.18 -9.16
N LEU A 15 -14.75 11.04 -9.94
CA LEU A 15 -14.23 11.52 -11.22
C LEU A 15 -12.91 12.28 -11.08
N PHE A 16 -12.78 13.11 -10.04
CA PHE A 16 -11.50 13.78 -9.74
C PHE A 16 -10.38 12.78 -9.48
N ILE A 17 -10.63 11.79 -8.61
CA ILE A 17 -9.66 10.75 -8.27
C ILE A 17 -9.30 9.92 -9.51
N TYR A 18 -10.29 9.51 -10.29
CA TYR A 18 -10.09 8.78 -11.54
C TYR A 18 -9.20 9.54 -12.52
N ASN A 19 -9.52 10.80 -12.81
CA ASN A 19 -8.75 11.64 -13.72
C ASN A 19 -7.31 11.87 -13.23
N LEU A 20 -7.13 12.04 -11.91
CA LEU A 20 -5.82 12.25 -11.30
C LEU A 20 -4.96 10.98 -11.32
N VAL A 21 -5.56 9.84 -11.02
CA VAL A 21 -4.82 8.59 -10.76
C VAL A 21 -4.71 7.73 -12.03
N ARG A 22 -5.81 7.55 -12.75
CA ARG A 22 -5.87 6.67 -13.93
C ARG A 22 -5.37 7.38 -15.19
N LEU A 23 -5.76 8.64 -15.38
CA LEU A 23 -5.37 9.38 -16.58
C LEU A 23 -4.09 10.21 -16.38
N GLY A 24 -3.54 10.28 -15.17
CA GLY A 24 -2.30 11.00 -14.88
C GLY A 24 -2.40 12.52 -15.02
N ASN A 25 -3.61 13.07 -15.03
CA ASN A 25 -3.82 14.51 -15.15
C ASN A 25 -3.31 15.25 -13.90
N ASN A 26 -2.92 16.52 -14.06
CA ASN A 26 -2.63 17.36 -12.90
C ASN A 26 -3.91 17.67 -12.09
N PRO A 27 -3.79 18.02 -10.80
CA PRO A 27 -4.96 18.22 -9.92
C PRO A 27 -5.97 19.23 -10.44
N THR A 28 -5.51 20.37 -11.00
CA THR A 28 -6.40 21.41 -11.53
C THR A 28 -7.19 20.91 -12.75
N GLN A 29 -6.55 20.17 -13.63
CA GLN A 29 -7.21 19.59 -14.80
C GLN A 29 -8.19 18.49 -14.39
N SER A 30 -7.81 17.65 -13.42
CA SER A 30 -8.69 16.62 -12.86
C SER A 30 -9.96 17.22 -12.25
N ALA A 31 -9.83 18.33 -11.51
CA ALA A 31 -11.00 19.05 -10.96
C ALA A 31 -11.87 19.68 -12.05
N ARG A 32 -11.26 20.21 -13.12
CA ARG A 32 -12.01 20.75 -14.26
C ARG A 32 -12.81 19.66 -14.96
N LEU A 33 -12.18 18.51 -15.25
CA LEU A 33 -12.83 17.37 -15.89
C LEU A 33 -13.90 16.71 -15.01
N ALA A 34 -13.76 16.83 -13.69
CA ALA A 34 -14.78 16.39 -12.74
C ALA A 34 -15.97 17.36 -12.59
N GLY A 35 -15.99 18.47 -13.35
CA GLY A 35 -17.11 19.41 -13.38
C GLY A 35 -17.16 20.39 -12.21
N TYR A 36 -16.01 20.74 -11.62
CA TYR A 36 -15.94 21.79 -10.60
C TYR A 36 -15.83 23.18 -11.23
N ASN A 37 -16.65 24.15 -10.76
CA ASN A 37 -16.70 25.52 -11.29
C ASN A 37 -15.41 26.31 -10.99
N GLN A 38 -14.74 26.00 -9.88
CA GLN A 38 -13.49 26.64 -9.46
C GLN A 38 -12.35 25.58 -9.37
N PRO A 39 -11.82 25.10 -10.51
CA PRO A 39 -10.93 23.94 -10.52
C PRO A 39 -9.65 24.12 -9.70
N LYS A 40 -9.05 25.32 -9.69
CA LYS A 40 -7.82 25.58 -8.92
C LYS A 40 -8.06 25.48 -7.42
N GLN A 41 -9.12 26.12 -6.92
CA GLN A 41 -9.47 26.09 -5.50
C GLN A 41 -9.86 24.68 -5.06
N MET A 42 -10.74 24.04 -5.83
CA MET A 42 -11.19 22.68 -5.52
C MET A 42 -10.06 21.65 -5.57
N ALA A 43 -9.13 21.77 -6.51
CA ALA A 43 -7.96 20.90 -6.56
C ALA A 43 -7.10 21.04 -5.29
N PHE A 44 -6.92 22.28 -4.82
CA PHE A 44 -6.17 22.55 -3.58
C PHE A 44 -6.88 21.95 -2.37
N ASP A 45 -8.20 22.11 -2.24
CA ASP A 45 -8.98 21.59 -1.12
C ASP A 45 -9.06 20.08 -1.14
N LEU A 46 -9.33 19.47 -2.30
CA LEU A 46 -9.39 18.00 -2.46
C LEU A 46 -8.06 17.32 -2.18
N THR A 47 -6.93 17.89 -2.63
CA THR A 47 -5.61 17.32 -2.40
C THR A 47 -5.12 17.45 -0.95
N ARG A 48 -5.81 18.20 -0.09
CA ARG A 48 -5.55 18.32 1.35
C ARG A 48 -6.55 17.56 2.21
N ASN A 49 -7.66 17.11 1.64
CA ASN A 49 -8.66 16.34 2.36
C ASN A 49 -8.11 14.94 2.68
N PRO A 50 -8.01 14.54 3.97
CA PRO A 50 -7.43 13.25 4.36
C PRO A 50 -8.15 12.04 3.74
N LYS A 51 -9.48 12.10 3.61
CA LYS A 51 -10.29 11.04 2.99
C LYS A 51 -9.94 10.87 1.51
N ILE A 52 -9.85 11.97 0.78
CA ILE A 52 -9.48 11.98 -0.64
C ILE A 52 -8.04 11.48 -0.83
N ILE A 53 -7.09 11.94 0.01
CA ILE A 53 -5.70 11.48 -0.02
C ILE A 53 -5.62 9.95 0.18
N THR A 54 -6.34 9.43 1.17
CA THR A 54 -6.39 7.99 1.45
C THR A 54 -6.93 7.23 0.24
N ARG A 55 -8.00 7.70 -0.36
CA ARG A 55 -8.59 7.08 -1.55
C ARG A 55 -7.64 7.13 -2.76
N ILE A 56 -6.97 8.26 -2.99
CA ILE A 56 -5.94 8.39 -4.04
C ILE A 56 -4.82 7.35 -3.83
N ARG A 57 -4.34 7.17 -2.58
CA ARG A 57 -3.30 6.18 -2.26
C ARG A 57 -3.77 4.75 -2.53
N GLN A 58 -5.00 4.42 -2.14
CA GLN A 58 -5.61 3.11 -2.40
C GLN A 58 -5.73 2.82 -3.91
N GLU A 59 -6.23 3.78 -4.69
CA GLU A 59 -6.35 3.61 -6.15
C GLU A 59 -4.99 3.49 -6.84
N ARG A 60 -3.98 4.26 -6.42
CA ARG A 60 -2.60 4.10 -6.91
C ARG A 60 -2.04 2.72 -6.57
N HIS A 61 -2.21 2.28 -5.33
CA HIS A 61 -1.74 0.96 -4.90
C HIS A 61 -2.39 -0.16 -5.70
N LYS A 62 -3.69 -0.04 -5.97
CA LYS A 62 -4.41 -0.97 -6.83
C LYS A 62 -3.79 -1.05 -8.24
N ILE A 63 -3.49 0.09 -8.88
CA ILE A 63 -2.82 0.11 -10.19
C ILE A 63 -1.45 -0.57 -10.13
N TYR A 64 -0.66 -0.29 -9.08
CA TYR A 64 0.63 -0.95 -8.91
C TYR A 64 0.48 -2.47 -8.83
N GLN A 65 -0.47 -2.96 -8.07
CA GLN A 65 -0.67 -4.41 -7.90
C GLN A 65 -1.29 -5.09 -9.13
N THR A 66 -2.31 -4.47 -9.74
CA THR A 66 -3.07 -5.14 -10.83
C THR A 66 -2.44 -4.95 -12.19
N ASP A 67 -1.85 -3.80 -12.46
CA ASP A 67 -1.44 -3.42 -13.81
C ASP A 67 0.10 -3.39 -13.94
N LEU A 68 0.80 -2.74 -13.01
CA LEU A 68 2.23 -2.51 -13.15
C LEU A 68 3.10 -3.67 -12.65
N ALA A 69 2.72 -4.34 -11.57
CA ALA A 69 3.51 -5.45 -11.05
C ALA A 69 3.56 -6.64 -12.04
N PRO A 70 2.45 -7.10 -12.64
CA PRO A 70 2.51 -8.13 -13.68
C PRO A 70 3.33 -7.71 -14.90
N LEU A 71 3.22 -6.46 -15.33
CA LEU A 71 4.00 -5.93 -16.46
C LEU A 71 5.50 -5.90 -16.12
N ALA A 72 5.87 -5.45 -14.92
CA ALA A 72 7.26 -5.44 -14.48
C ALA A 72 7.86 -6.85 -14.42
N VAL A 73 7.12 -7.82 -13.87
CA VAL A 73 7.54 -9.22 -13.85
C VAL A 73 7.71 -9.78 -15.28
N GLN A 74 6.78 -9.45 -16.19
CA GLN A 74 6.91 -9.89 -17.59
C GLN A 74 8.14 -9.27 -18.25
N THR A 75 8.38 -7.97 -18.07
CA THR A 75 9.57 -7.28 -18.60
C THR A 75 10.87 -7.92 -18.09
N LEU A 76 10.96 -8.22 -16.79
CA LEU A 76 12.12 -8.89 -16.22
C LEU A 76 12.33 -10.28 -16.84
N LYS A 77 11.26 -11.04 -17.04
CA LYS A 77 11.30 -12.37 -17.71
C LYS A 77 11.79 -12.25 -19.15
N ASP A 78 11.33 -11.25 -19.89
CA ASP A 78 11.70 -11.04 -21.28
C ASP A 78 13.18 -10.68 -21.38
N ILE A 79 13.70 -9.77 -20.54
CA ILE A 79 15.13 -9.41 -20.48
C ILE A 79 15.99 -10.65 -20.13
N MET A 80 15.56 -11.47 -19.19
CA MET A 80 16.32 -12.68 -18.82
C MET A 80 16.40 -13.71 -19.97
N ARG A 81 15.39 -13.78 -20.82
CA ARG A 81 15.31 -14.72 -21.96
C ARG A 81 15.99 -14.20 -23.21
N ASP A 82 16.09 -12.90 -23.36
CA ASP A 82 16.70 -12.27 -24.52
C ASP A 82 18.22 -12.53 -24.53
N THR A 83 18.67 -13.36 -25.47
CA THR A 83 20.10 -13.69 -25.64
C THR A 83 20.91 -12.52 -26.16
N GLU A 84 20.29 -11.56 -26.85
CA GLU A 84 20.93 -10.36 -27.38
C GLU A 84 21.04 -9.25 -26.33
N ALA A 85 20.29 -9.35 -25.23
CA ALA A 85 20.41 -8.38 -24.14
C ALA A 85 21.77 -8.49 -23.44
N PRO A 86 22.36 -7.35 -23.03
CA PRO A 86 23.64 -7.35 -22.30
C PRO A 86 23.60 -8.29 -21.08
N ALA A 87 24.67 -9.05 -20.88
CA ALA A 87 24.77 -10.01 -19.76
C ALA A 87 24.52 -9.34 -18.41
N SER A 88 24.96 -8.09 -18.22
CA SER A 88 24.69 -7.30 -17.01
C SER A 88 23.22 -7.04 -16.79
N ALA A 89 22.45 -6.73 -17.84
CA ALA A 89 21.00 -6.51 -17.73
C ALA A 89 20.27 -7.81 -17.38
N ARG A 90 20.66 -8.94 -17.95
CA ARG A 90 20.10 -10.27 -17.66
C ARG A 90 20.37 -10.67 -16.21
N VAL A 91 21.60 -10.49 -15.72
CA VAL A 91 21.97 -10.76 -14.33
C VAL A 91 21.24 -9.85 -13.37
N ALA A 92 21.12 -8.54 -13.67
CA ALA A 92 20.38 -7.59 -12.85
C ALA A 92 18.89 -7.96 -12.75
N SER A 93 18.26 -8.35 -13.87
CA SER A 93 16.86 -8.79 -13.89
C SER A 93 16.65 -10.07 -13.06
N ALA A 94 17.55 -11.05 -13.19
CA ALA A 94 17.50 -12.28 -12.40
C ALA A 94 17.65 -11.99 -10.89
N ARG A 95 18.59 -11.11 -10.53
CA ARG A 95 18.78 -10.69 -9.14
C ARG A 95 17.53 -9.99 -8.59
N THR A 96 16.94 -9.07 -9.35
CA THR A 96 15.71 -8.38 -8.95
C THR A 96 14.56 -9.37 -8.71
N CYS A 97 14.41 -10.38 -9.56
CA CYS A 97 13.40 -11.42 -9.36
C CYS A 97 13.62 -12.20 -8.05
N LEU A 98 14.87 -12.59 -7.75
CA LEU A 98 15.20 -13.28 -6.50
C LEU A 98 15.01 -12.40 -5.26
N GLU A 99 15.29 -11.08 -5.36
CA GLU A 99 15.03 -10.12 -4.30
C GLU A 99 13.51 -9.96 -4.05
N LEU A 100 12.70 -9.90 -5.11
CA LEU A 100 11.23 -9.84 -5.00
C LEU A 100 10.63 -11.14 -4.47
N ALA A 101 11.20 -12.28 -4.80
CA ALA A 101 10.81 -13.59 -4.25
C ALA A 101 11.21 -13.74 -2.77
N GLY A 102 12.14 -12.92 -2.28
CA GLY A 102 12.66 -13.03 -0.93
C GLY A 102 13.77 -14.07 -0.75
N ASP A 103 14.31 -14.60 -1.84
CA ASP A 103 15.38 -15.61 -1.80
C ASP A 103 16.73 -14.97 -1.47
N ILE A 104 16.93 -13.72 -1.85
CA ILE A 104 18.13 -12.94 -1.56
C ILE A 104 17.78 -11.53 -1.06
N GLY A 105 18.74 -10.87 -0.40
CA GLY A 105 18.59 -9.48 0.06
C GLY A 105 18.00 -9.34 1.47
N LYS A 106 17.61 -8.13 1.82
CA LYS A 106 17.13 -7.78 3.17
C LYS A 106 15.85 -8.52 3.59
N HIS A 107 15.07 -8.99 2.63
CA HIS A 107 13.81 -9.70 2.88
C HIS A 107 13.97 -11.22 2.99
N SER A 108 15.13 -11.78 2.62
CA SER A 108 15.37 -13.24 2.69
C SER A 108 15.32 -13.78 4.13
N GLN A 109 15.75 -12.96 5.10
CA GLN A 109 15.72 -13.35 6.52
C GLN A 109 14.32 -13.24 7.15
N ALA A 110 13.42 -12.44 6.59
CA ALA A 110 12.04 -12.35 7.08
C ALA A 110 11.24 -13.61 6.71
N ASN A 111 11.44 -14.14 5.51
CA ASN A 111 10.78 -15.36 5.06
C ASN A 111 11.31 -16.62 5.79
N SER A 112 12.60 -16.68 6.11
CA SER A 112 13.17 -17.80 6.85
C SER A 112 12.74 -17.88 8.33
N LYS A 113 12.19 -16.78 8.88
CA LYS A 113 11.65 -16.75 10.26
C LYS A 113 10.15 -17.03 10.33
N SER A 114 9.42 -16.93 9.20
CA SER A 114 7.96 -17.13 9.21
C SER A 114 7.52 -18.53 8.77
N ASP A 115 8.42 -19.36 8.21
CA ASP A 115 8.08 -20.70 7.71
C ASP A 115 8.19 -21.83 8.73
N LYS A 116 8.66 -21.53 9.97
CA LYS A 116 8.46 -22.51 11.05
C LYS A 116 6.99 -22.49 11.45
N SER A 117 6.30 -23.59 11.17
CA SER A 117 4.99 -23.84 11.74
C SER A 117 5.07 -23.68 13.26
N LEU A 118 4.04 -23.13 13.90
CA LEU A 118 3.94 -23.08 15.36
C LEU A 118 4.17 -24.45 16.01
N ALA A 119 3.87 -25.54 15.28
CA ALA A 119 4.11 -26.91 15.70
C ALA A 119 5.60 -27.32 15.69
N ASP A 120 6.44 -26.64 14.91
CA ASP A 120 7.87 -26.89 14.75
C ASP A 120 8.73 -25.99 15.64
N MET A 121 8.11 -25.10 16.42
CA MET A 121 8.80 -24.17 17.32
C MET A 121 9.08 -24.84 18.65
N SER A 122 10.26 -24.56 19.20
CA SER A 122 10.58 -24.97 20.57
C SER A 122 9.75 -24.19 21.60
N VAL A 123 9.62 -24.73 22.80
CA VAL A 123 8.88 -24.10 23.91
C VAL A 123 9.43 -22.69 24.20
N ASP A 124 10.76 -22.50 24.13
CA ASP A 124 11.42 -21.22 24.37
C ASP A 124 11.14 -20.19 23.25
N GLU A 125 11.06 -20.64 21.99
CA GLU A 125 10.68 -19.78 20.85
C GLU A 125 9.23 -19.33 20.96
N LEU A 126 8.32 -20.23 21.36
CA LEU A 126 6.91 -19.90 21.59
C LEU A 126 6.75 -18.93 22.77
N ALA A 127 7.44 -19.13 23.87
CA ALA A 127 7.44 -18.23 25.02
C ALA A 127 7.90 -16.82 24.62
N SER A 128 8.98 -16.71 23.83
CA SER A 128 9.47 -15.42 23.33
C SER A 128 8.48 -14.68 22.43
N ILE A 129 7.67 -15.40 21.65
CA ILE A 129 6.61 -14.80 20.81
C ILE A 129 5.46 -14.30 21.67
N ILE A 130 5.04 -15.09 22.67
CA ILE A 130 3.98 -14.73 23.62
C ILE A 130 4.38 -13.46 24.37
N ASP A 131 5.59 -13.39 24.91
CA ASP A 131 6.10 -12.22 25.62
C ASP A 131 6.14 -10.95 24.74
N LYS A 132 6.47 -11.09 23.46
CA LYS A 132 6.43 -9.96 22.50
C LYS A 132 5.00 -9.49 22.25
N LEU A 133 4.08 -10.40 22.02
CA LEU A 133 2.67 -10.08 21.78
C LEU A 133 2.02 -9.43 23.01
N ASP A 134 2.31 -9.91 24.21
CA ASP A 134 1.83 -9.34 25.47
C ASP A 134 2.39 -7.93 25.70
N ASN A 135 3.67 -7.70 25.38
CA ASN A 135 4.28 -6.37 25.45
C ASN A 135 3.69 -5.40 24.43
N GLU A 136 3.40 -5.83 23.20
CA GLU A 136 2.72 -5.01 22.19
C GLU A 136 1.28 -4.70 22.62
N LYS A 137 0.55 -5.68 23.16
CA LYS A 137 -0.80 -5.50 23.70
C LYS A 137 -0.81 -4.49 24.85
N LEU A 138 0.18 -4.53 25.74
CA LEU A 138 0.33 -3.57 26.84
C LEU A 138 0.64 -2.15 26.33
N LYS A 139 1.41 -2.01 25.26
CA LYS A 139 1.67 -0.70 24.62
C LYS A 139 0.40 -0.13 24.00
N LEU A 140 -0.34 -0.95 23.26
CA LEU A 140 -1.62 -0.55 22.65
C LEU A 140 -2.68 -0.20 23.71
N ALA A 141 -2.72 -0.93 24.83
CA ALA A 141 -3.65 -0.65 25.93
C ALA A 141 -3.33 0.67 26.65
N LYS A 142 -2.05 1.08 26.71
CA LYS A 142 -1.66 2.38 27.28
C LYS A 142 -2.06 3.56 26.40
N ASP A 143 -2.04 3.39 25.07
CA ASP A 143 -2.43 4.45 24.14
C ASP A 143 -3.96 4.68 24.07
N VAL A 144 -4.76 3.73 24.58
CA VAL A 144 -6.24 3.79 24.53
C VAL A 144 -6.85 4.23 25.87
N SER A 145 -6.06 4.38 26.94
CA SER A 145 -6.58 4.87 28.23
C SER A 145 -6.84 6.38 28.16
N PRO A 146 -8.12 6.85 28.20
CA PRO A 146 -8.39 8.27 28.30
C PRO A 146 -7.86 8.77 29.63
N THR A 147 -7.10 9.85 29.57
CA THR A 147 -6.67 10.59 30.75
C THR A 147 -7.91 11.18 31.42
N ILE A 148 -8.51 10.45 32.38
CA ILE A 148 -9.49 11.01 33.29
C ILE A 148 -8.66 11.79 34.33
N GLN A 149 -8.33 13.02 34.03
CA GLN A 149 -7.91 14.02 35.01
C GLN A 149 -8.82 15.22 34.85
N ASP A 150 -9.40 15.59 36.02
CA ASP A 150 -10.11 16.83 36.31
C ASP A 150 -11.60 16.95 35.92
N ALA A 151 -12.42 16.17 36.62
CA ALA A 151 -13.75 16.63 36.99
C ALA A 151 -13.87 16.63 38.54
N ASN A 152 -13.18 17.55 39.20
CA ASN A 152 -13.54 17.97 40.54
C ASN A 152 -12.78 19.27 40.93
N LYS A 153 -13.39 20.41 40.55
CA LYS A 153 -13.31 21.66 41.30
C LYS A 153 -14.49 22.56 40.93
#